data_27e27617759f472f283394b41996fd38
#
_entry.id   27e27617759f472f283394b41996fd38
#
_cell.length_a   1.000
_cell.length_b   1.000
_cell.length_c   1.000
_cell.angle_alpha   90.00
_cell.angle_beta   90.00
_cell.angle_gamma   90.00
#
_symmetry.space_group_name_H-M   'P 1'
#
loop_
_entity.id
_entity.type
_entity.pdbx_description
1 polymer ?
#
loop_
_entity_poly.entity_id
_entity_poly.type
_entity_poly.pdbx_seq_one_letter_code
_entity_poly.pdbx_strand_id
1 'polypeptide(L)'
;MKFRLQVICFALQLSLIAKPAFSLPTNQATWTTSLLNPYPNQPKIVFRDDGSFKIMVLSDLHFGENPWDWWGPEQDRKSLILLREVLKAGKGQPDYVVINGDLITGENTFKHNSTLLIDQLVGPINESGIPFSSIHGNHDNQPNITHLAEIQREQLVAPKSYTRRSPVGVGGEGGEGNYWVPVYKRVEDAKPSLVLWFFDSRGGDSPGKDSKPMEDWVHHSVAKWIQSESTAMREAWGSQDSIGSLAFVHIPPFLVRKLQANLNETVSPGLNADHMGEGSSQRKGKDKAFWNALTTHIPNLHALISGHDHGNEWCARERKKGLVFCFAKHSGHGGYGKPGWGFGVRNILFQNFDTTGTLKTWIQMEGGDKKAELDIDDSFDP
;
A
#
# COMPACT_ATOMS: atom_id res chain seq x y z
N MET A 1 -90.78 4.05 42.25
CA MET A 1 -89.97 3.00 41.57
C MET A 1 -88.48 3.30 41.83
N LYS A 2 -87.83 2.56 42.74
CA LYS A 2 -86.45 2.73 43.14
C LYS A 2 -85.71 1.55 42.55
N PHE A 3 -84.77 1.80 41.57
CA PHE A 3 -83.86 0.79 41.06
C PHE A 3 -82.60 0.84 41.92
N ARG A 4 -82.24 -0.28 42.51
CA ARG A 4 -80.96 -0.51 43.24
C ARG A 4 -79.92 -0.98 42.20
N LEU A 5 -78.84 -0.26 42.12
CA LEU A 5 -77.66 -0.66 41.38
C LEU A 5 -76.79 -1.55 42.29
N GLN A 6 -76.59 -2.80 41.89
CA GLN A 6 -75.63 -3.69 42.54
C GLN A 6 -74.28 -3.50 41.89
N VAL A 7 -73.27 -3.12 42.69
CA VAL A 7 -71.87 -3.04 42.25
C VAL A 7 -71.24 -4.40 42.53
N ILE A 8 -70.78 -5.08 41.45
CA ILE A 8 -70.00 -6.32 41.54
C ILE A 8 -68.56 -5.95 41.53
N CYS A 9 -67.85 -6.16 42.69
CA CYS A 9 -66.38 -6.04 42.72
C CYS A 9 -65.72 -7.30 42.12
N PHE A 10 -65.04 -7.17 40.98
CA PHE A 10 -64.16 -8.21 40.54
C PHE A 10 -62.75 -7.97 41.14
N ALA A 11 -62.32 -8.91 41.99
CA ALA A 11 -60.93 -8.94 42.44
C ALA A 11 -60.03 -9.53 41.35
N LEU A 12 -59.16 -8.70 40.76
CA LEU A 12 -58.13 -9.16 39.89
C LEU A 12 -57.00 -9.75 40.75
N GLN A 13 -56.80 -11.05 40.66
CA GLN A 13 -55.60 -11.72 41.16
C GLN A 13 -54.47 -11.48 40.08
N LEU A 14 -53.50 -10.64 40.42
CA LEU A 14 -52.27 -10.55 39.66
C LEU A 14 -51.39 -11.77 40.02
N SER A 15 -51.33 -12.75 39.12
CA SER A 15 -50.31 -13.78 39.17
C SER A 15 -49.00 -13.20 38.63
N LEU A 16 -47.99 -13.02 39.50
CA LEU A 16 -46.63 -12.71 39.15
C LEU A 16 -46.03 -13.91 38.38
N ILE A 17 -46.02 -13.83 37.07
CA ILE A 17 -45.22 -14.74 36.24
C ILE A 17 -43.78 -14.27 36.33
N ALA A 18 -42.95 -14.97 37.08
CA ALA A 18 -41.50 -14.81 37.11
C ALA A 18 -40.98 -15.11 35.71
N LYS A 19 -40.46 -14.09 35.02
CA LYS A 19 -39.73 -14.29 33.77
C LYS A 19 -38.47 -15.09 34.08
N PRO A 20 -38.17 -16.17 33.33
CA PRO A 20 -36.89 -16.84 33.46
C PRO A 20 -35.79 -15.85 33.12
N ALA A 21 -34.81 -15.70 33.99
CA ALA A 21 -33.60 -14.97 33.73
C ALA A 21 -32.89 -15.73 32.60
N PHE A 22 -32.93 -15.17 31.38
CA PHE A 22 -32.04 -15.57 30.32
C PHE A 22 -30.60 -15.17 30.76
N SER A 23 -29.88 -16.11 31.32
CA SER A 23 -28.44 -16.02 31.38
C SER A 23 -27.93 -16.03 29.93
N LEU A 24 -27.51 -14.88 29.45
CA LEU A 24 -26.68 -14.82 28.25
C LEU A 24 -25.51 -15.77 28.48
N PRO A 25 -25.24 -16.72 27.56
CA PRO A 25 -24.04 -17.49 27.66
C PRO A 25 -22.89 -16.47 27.60
N THR A 26 -22.14 -16.36 28.70
CA THR A 26 -20.81 -15.79 28.67
C THR A 26 -19.96 -16.76 27.83
N ASN A 27 -20.11 -16.70 26.50
CA ASN A 27 -19.06 -17.11 25.62
C ASN A 27 -17.92 -16.10 25.88
N GLN A 28 -17.13 -16.36 26.92
CA GLN A 28 -15.72 -16.14 26.81
C GLN A 28 -15.32 -16.95 25.58
N ALA A 29 -15.34 -16.29 24.40
CA ALA A 29 -14.61 -16.77 23.29
C ALA A 29 -13.20 -17.00 23.84
N THR A 30 -12.87 -18.24 24.10
CA THR A 30 -11.50 -18.68 24.12
C THR A 30 -11.00 -18.27 22.75
N TRP A 31 -10.31 -17.13 22.72
CA TRP A 31 -9.51 -16.75 21.59
C TRP A 31 -8.46 -17.85 21.49
N THR A 32 -8.84 -18.98 20.87
CA THR A 32 -7.86 -19.80 20.19
C THR A 32 -7.12 -18.77 19.36
N THR A 33 -5.83 -18.62 19.59
CA THR A 33 -4.92 -17.75 18.87
C THR A 33 -5.14 -17.98 17.39
N SER A 34 -6.22 -17.40 16.84
CA SER A 34 -6.42 -17.33 15.42
C SER A 34 -5.33 -16.40 14.97
N LEU A 35 -4.33 -17.01 14.34
CA LEU A 35 -3.20 -16.34 13.75
C LEU A 35 -3.70 -15.06 13.09
N LEU A 36 -3.14 -13.93 13.49
CA LEU A 36 -3.49 -12.64 12.91
C LEU A 36 -3.12 -12.68 11.41
N ASN A 37 -4.09 -13.02 10.58
CA ASN A 37 -3.96 -13.07 9.13
C ASN A 37 -5.14 -12.33 8.50
N PRO A 38 -4.88 -11.17 7.86
CA PRO A 38 -5.94 -10.41 7.20
C PRO A 38 -6.47 -11.07 5.92
N TYR A 39 -5.85 -12.17 5.46
CA TYR A 39 -6.18 -12.88 4.22
C TYR A 39 -6.55 -14.36 4.45
N PRO A 40 -7.57 -14.67 5.26
CA PRO A 40 -7.88 -16.06 5.61
C PRO A 40 -8.34 -16.92 4.42
N ASN A 41 -8.82 -16.26 3.35
CA ASN A 41 -9.37 -16.91 2.16
C ASN A 41 -8.44 -16.84 0.93
N GLN A 42 -7.23 -16.31 1.09
CA GLN A 42 -6.23 -16.24 0.03
C GLN A 42 -5.03 -17.12 0.37
N PRO A 43 -4.30 -17.63 -0.64
CA PRO A 43 -3.06 -18.38 -0.42
C PRO A 43 -2.06 -17.54 0.39
N LYS A 44 -1.29 -18.17 1.26
CA LYS A 44 -0.14 -17.49 1.88
C LYS A 44 0.90 -17.15 0.84
N ILE A 45 1.46 -15.95 0.93
CA ILE A 45 2.63 -15.56 0.16
C ILE A 45 3.85 -16.14 0.89
N VAL A 46 4.71 -16.83 0.15
CA VAL A 46 5.84 -17.56 0.72
C VAL A 46 7.13 -17.28 -0.03
N PHE A 47 8.25 -17.44 0.68
CA PHE A 47 9.58 -17.45 0.08
C PHE A 47 9.75 -18.64 -0.87
N ARG A 48 10.68 -18.55 -1.81
CA ARG A 48 11.13 -19.68 -2.62
C ARG A 48 11.87 -20.69 -1.75
N ASP A 49 12.00 -21.91 -2.25
CA ASP A 49 12.71 -23.00 -1.55
C ASP A 49 14.19 -22.67 -1.29
N ASP A 50 14.81 -21.85 -2.13
CA ASP A 50 16.19 -21.37 -1.97
C ASP A 50 16.33 -20.25 -0.91
N GLY A 51 15.24 -19.87 -0.27
CA GLY A 51 15.20 -18.81 0.74
C GLY A 51 15.20 -17.41 0.18
N SER A 52 15.04 -17.23 -1.12
CA SER A 52 14.91 -15.91 -1.73
C SER A 52 13.45 -15.44 -1.77
N PHE A 53 13.25 -14.11 -1.73
CA PHE A 53 11.97 -13.46 -1.98
C PHE A 53 12.19 -12.15 -2.72
N LYS A 54 11.72 -12.06 -3.94
CA LYS A 54 11.90 -10.92 -4.81
C LYS A 54 10.62 -10.12 -4.95
N ILE A 55 10.67 -8.84 -4.60
CA ILE A 55 9.60 -7.87 -4.81
C ILE A 55 9.97 -6.98 -6.00
N MET A 56 9.03 -6.74 -6.89
CA MET A 56 9.15 -5.75 -7.95
C MET A 56 8.19 -4.60 -7.67
N VAL A 57 8.69 -3.39 -7.72
CA VAL A 57 7.91 -2.17 -7.50
C VAL A 57 7.75 -1.45 -8.83
N LEU A 58 6.51 -1.37 -9.30
CA LEU A 58 6.04 -0.52 -10.38
C LEU A 58 5.54 0.78 -9.76
N SER A 59 5.69 1.91 -10.43
CA SER A 59 5.21 3.20 -9.93
C SER A 59 4.89 4.14 -11.09
N ASP A 60 3.93 5.03 -10.87
CA ASP A 60 3.64 6.12 -11.80
C ASP A 60 3.35 5.59 -13.22
N LEU A 61 2.33 4.75 -13.33
CA LEU A 61 1.97 4.09 -14.58
C LEU A 61 1.16 4.98 -15.52
N HIS A 62 0.34 5.87 -14.97
CA HIS A 62 -0.45 6.89 -15.69
C HIS A 62 -1.21 6.37 -16.91
N PHE A 63 -1.93 5.25 -16.74
CA PHE A 63 -2.80 4.76 -17.80
C PHE A 63 -3.91 5.76 -18.10
N GLY A 64 -4.25 5.92 -19.38
CA GLY A 64 -5.29 6.83 -19.85
C GLY A 64 -4.83 8.29 -19.96
N GLU A 65 -3.55 8.55 -20.00
CA GLU A 65 -3.00 9.89 -20.28
C GLU A 65 -3.44 10.37 -21.66
N ASN A 66 -4.07 11.57 -21.74
CA ASN A 66 -4.53 12.21 -23.00
C ASN A 66 -5.18 11.24 -24.02
N PRO A 67 -6.28 10.56 -23.69
CA PRO A 67 -6.86 9.50 -24.53
C PRO A 67 -7.44 10.02 -25.86
N TRP A 68 -7.55 11.34 -26.03
CA TRP A 68 -8.01 12.02 -27.25
C TRP A 68 -6.89 12.29 -28.27
N ASP A 69 -5.62 12.15 -27.85
CA ASP A 69 -4.45 12.32 -28.71
C ASP A 69 -3.89 10.95 -29.10
N TRP A 70 -3.37 10.82 -30.33
CA TRP A 70 -2.83 9.55 -30.83
C TRP A 70 -1.69 8.97 -29.97
N TRP A 71 -0.95 9.82 -29.31
CA TRP A 71 0.21 9.42 -28.49
C TRP A 71 -0.21 8.89 -27.10
N GLY A 72 -1.36 9.26 -26.56
CA GLY A 72 -1.83 8.80 -25.25
C GLY A 72 -2.03 7.28 -25.21
N PRO A 73 -2.92 6.69 -26.05
CA PRO A 73 -3.07 5.23 -26.14
C PRO A 73 -1.77 4.49 -26.53
N GLU A 74 -0.86 5.15 -27.25
CA GLU A 74 0.44 4.57 -27.58
C GLU A 74 1.36 4.47 -26.35
N GLN A 75 1.26 5.41 -25.39
CA GLN A 75 1.95 5.32 -24.10
C GLN A 75 1.43 4.14 -23.28
N ASP A 76 0.13 3.96 -23.17
CA ASP A 76 -0.48 2.79 -22.49
C ASP A 76 0.01 1.48 -23.13
N ARG A 77 0.06 1.42 -24.46
CA ARG A 77 0.58 0.25 -25.19
C ARG A 77 2.03 -0.06 -24.85
N LYS A 78 2.89 0.97 -24.76
CA LYS A 78 4.30 0.82 -24.38
C LYS A 78 4.44 0.37 -22.93
N SER A 79 3.65 0.96 -22.01
CA SER A 79 3.58 0.54 -20.61
C SER A 79 3.20 -0.93 -20.49
N LEU A 80 2.22 -1.42 -21.27
CA LEU A 80 1.84 -2.84 -21.29
C LEU A 80 2.96 -3.75 -21.80
N ILE A 81 3.78 -3.30 -22.76
CA ILE A 81 4.95 -4.05 -23.25
C ILE A 81 5.97 -4.18 -22.12
N LEU A 82 6.33 -3.07 -21.47
CA LEU A 82 7.24 -3.07 -20.32
C LEU A 82 6.74 -4.01 -19.22
N LEU A 83 5.47 -3.92 -18.85
CA LEU A 83 4.88 -4.80 -17.84
C LEU A 83 5.05 -6.29 -18.20
N ARG A 84 4.73 -6.67 -19.44
CA ARG A 84 4.89 -8.07 -19.89
C ARG A 84 6.36 -8.51 -19.92
N GLU A 85 7.28 -7.61 -20.27
CA GLU A 85 8.72 -7.88 -20.28
C GLU A 85 9.23 -8.17 -18.86
N VAL A 86 8.94 -7.29 -17.90
CA VAL A 86 9.46 -7.41 -16.53
C VAL A 86 8.79 -8.52 -15.71
N LEU A 87 7.56 -8.91 -16.06
CA LEU A 87 6.80 -9.99 -15.43
C LEU A 87 7.01 -11.36 -16.06
N LYS A 88 7.79 -11.43 -17.14
CA LYS A 88 7.99 -12.66 -17.89
C LYS A 88 8.53 -13.78 -17.01
N ALA A 89 7.95 -14.98 -17.18
CA ALA A 89 8.39 -16.17 -16.48
C ALA A 89 9.88 -16.48 -16.71
N GLY A 90 10.57 -16.91 -15.65
CA GLY A 90 11.97 -17.28 -15.70
C GLY A 90 12.75 -16.85 -14.47
N LYS A 91 14.08 -16.96 -14.53
CA LYS A 91 15.00 -16.75 -13.40
C LYS A 91 14.92 -15.32 -12.78
N GLY A 92 14.39 -14.35 -13.53
CA GLY A 92 14.25 -12.97 -13.07
C GLY A 92 12.86 -12.60 -12.57
N GLN A 93 11.88 -13.52 -12.62
CA GLN A 93 10.50 -13.24 -12.24
C GLN A 93 10.38 -12.85 -10.75
N PRO A 94 9.58 -11.82 -10.39
CA PRO A 94 9.30 -11.51 -8.99
C PRO A 94 8.38 -12.54 -8.33
N ASP A 95 8.43 -12.61 -7.00
CA ASP A 95 7.51 -13.39 -6.18
C ASP A 95 6.30 -12.55 -5.77
N TYR A 96 6.47 -11.23 -5.79
CA TYR A 96 5.45 -10.27 -5.46
C TYR A 96 5.62 -8.97 -6.26
N VAL A 97 4.50 -8.35 -6.64
CA VAL A 97 4.50 -7.06 -7.31
C VAL A 97 3.83 -6.01 -6.42
N VAL A 98 4.40 -4.82 -6.37
CA VAL A 98 3.81 -3.63 -5.76
C VAL A 98 3.58 -2.60 -6.85
N ILE A 99 2.36 -2.05 -6.94
CA ILE A 99 2.05 -0.87 -7.75
C ILE A 99 2.00 0.32 -6.78
N ASN A 100 2.95 1.23 -6.92
CA ASN A 100 3.24 2.24 -5.90
C ASN A 100 2.60 3.62 -6.21
N GLY A 101 1.35 3.61 -6.66
CA GLY A 101 0.54 4.82 -6.90
C GLY A 101 0.65 5.40 -8.31
N ASP A 102 -0.24 6.33 -8.59
CA ASP A 102 -0.50 6.92 -9.89
C ASP A 102 -0.68 5.83 -10.96
N LEU A 103 -1.69 4.99 -10.70
CA LEU A 103 -2.06 3.87 -11.57
C LEU A 103 -2.57 4.40 -12.90
N ILE A 104 -3.42 5.42 -12.82
CA ILE A 104 -4.10 6.04 -13.95
C ILE A 104 -3.92 7.56 -13.92
N THR A 105 -4.18 8.22 -15.03
CA THR A 105 -4.37 9.68 -15.11
C THR A 105 -5.86 9.98 -14.95
N GLY A 106 -6.33 9.99 -13.70
CA GLY A 106 -7.75 10.07 -13.37
C GLY A 106 -8.46 11.31 -13.88
N GLU A 107 -7.76 12.46 -13.99
CA GLU A 107 -8.28 13.71 -14.55
C GLU A 107 -8.68 13.59 -16.03
N ASN A 108 -8.14 12.60 -16.75
CA ASN A 108 -8.44 12.33 -18.14
C ASN A 108 -9.53 11.28 -18.33
N THR A 109 -10.16 10.85 -17.24
CA THR A 109 -11.21 9.83 -17.28
C THR A 109 -12.62 10.41 -17.29
N PHE A 110 -13.57 9.58 -17.71
CA PHE A 110 -15.00 9.86 -17.58
C PHE A 110 -15.63 8.87 -16.59
N LYS A 111 -16.66 9.28 -15.89
CA LYS A 111 -17.31 8.45 -14.85
C LYS A 111 -17.71 7.05 -15.32
N HIS A 112 -18.03 6.88 -16.61
CA HIS A 112 -18.47 5.59 -17.15
C HIS A 112 -17.33 4.64 -17.53
N ASN A 113 -16.08 5.15 -17.65
CA ASN A 113 -14.92 4.34 -18.06
C ASN A 113 -13.71 4.42 -17.11
N SER A 114 -13.78 5.22 -16.06
CA SER A 114 -12.64 5.49 -15.18
C SER A 114 -12.02 4.20 -14.61
N THR A 115 -12.82 3.23 -14.20
CA THR A 115 -12.32 1.95 -13.64
C THR A 115 -11.87 0.94 -14.69
N LEU A 116 -12.14 1.14 -15.99
CA LEU A 116 -11.74 0.19 -17.05
C LEU A 116 -10.22 0.22 -17.31
N LEU A 117 -9.56 1.32 -16.96
CA LEU A 117 -8.10 1.42 -17.05
C LEU A 117 -7.43 0.48 -16.05
N ILE A 118 -8.06 0.21 -14.90
CA ILE A 118 -7.58 -0.77 -13.93
C ILE A 118 -7.57 -2.18 -14.53
N ASP A 119 -8.60 -2.57 -15.30
CA ASP A 119 -8.63 -3.86 -16.00
C ASP A 119 -7.45 -4.02 -16.95
N GLN A 120 -7.15 -2.94 -17.71
CA GLN A 120 -6.05 -2.91 -18.66
C GLN A 120 -4.70 -3.05 -17.97
N LEU A 121 -4.50 -2.29 -16.91
CA LEU A 121 -3.24 -2.24 -16.14
C LEU A 121 -2.97 -3.57 -15.42
N VAL A 122 -3.96 -4.18 -14.76
CA VAL A 122 -3.77 -5.43 -14.02
C VAL A 122 -3.75 -6.66 -14.93
N GLY A 123 -4.15 -6.53 -16.18
CA GLY A 123 -4.18 -7.64 -17.15
C GLY A 123 -2.88 -8.42 -17.22
N PRO A 124 -1.72 -7.82 -17.51
CA PRO A 124 -0.42 -8.50 -17.55
C PRO A 124 -0.03 -9.15 -16.22
N ILE A 125 -0.40 -8.55 -15.07
CA ILE A 125 -0.11 -9.11 -13.76
C ILE A 125 -0.98 -10.35 -13.52
N ASN A 126 -2.26 -10.30 -13.88
CA ASN A 126 -3.15 -11.47 -13.84
C ASN A 126 -2.64 -12.60 -14.74
N GLU A 127 -2.21 -12.27 -15.96
CA GLU A 127 -1.63 -13.22 -16.92
C GLU A 127 -0.39 -13.93 -16.33
N SER A 128 0.44 -13.19 -15.57
CA SER A 128 1.66 -13.73 -14.94
C SER A 128 1.36 -14.67 -13.76
N GLY A 129 0.18 -14.55 -13.14
CA GLY A 129 -0.22 -15.29 -11.94
C GLY A 129 0.51 -14.88 -10.66
N ILE A 130 1.28 -13.80 -10.68
CA ILE A 130 2.04 -13.30 -9.53
C ILE A 130 1.10 -12.54 -8.59
N PRO A 131 1.16 -12.78 -7.26
CA PRO A 131 0.43 -11.98 -6.29
C PRO A 131 0.95 -10.54 -6.24
N PHE A 132 0.04 -9.59 -5.99
CA PHE A 132 0.39 -8.19 -5.98
C PHE A 132 -0.46 -7.35 -5.04
N SER A 133 -0.03 -6.12 -4.80
CA SER A 133 -0.77 -5.08 -4.10
C SER A 133 -0.56 -3.72 -4.73
N SER A 134 -1.57 -2.87 -4.64
CA SER A 134 -1.53 -1.48 -5.07
C SER A 134 -1.68 -0.53 -3.89
N ILE A 135 -0.93 0.57 -3.89
CA ILE A 135 -1.32 1.82 -3.24
C ILE A 135 -1.72 2.81 -4.32
N HIS A 136 -2.30 3.92 -3.91
CA HIS A 136 -2.86 4.90 -4.82
C HIS A 136 -2.14 6.24 -4.65
N GLY A 137 -2.03 7.00 -5.72
CA GLY A 137 -1.39 8.30 -5.76
C GLY A 137 -2.40 9.44 -5.96
N ASN A 138 -1.90 10.62 -6.20
CA ASN A 138 -2.75 11.81 -6.33
C ASN A 138 -3.54 11.84 -7.64
N HIS A 139 -3.08 11.17 -8.70
CA HIS A 139 -3.82 11.06 -9.95
C HIS A 139 -4.94 10.01 -9.90
N ASP A 140 -4.96 9.16 -8.89
CA ASP A 140 -5.98 8.13 -8.66
C ASP A 140 -7.22 8.65 -7.90
N ASN A 141 -7.17 9.87 -7.32
CA ASN A 141 -8.31 10.60 -6.77
C ASN A 141 -8.62 11.81 -7.62
N GLN A 142 -9.69 11.74 -8.39
CA GLN A 142 -10.10 12.80 -9.31
C GLN A 142 -11.64 12.88 -9.38
N PRO A 143 -12.24 13.91 -10.01
CA PRO A 143 -13.70 14.06 -10.05
C PRO A 143 -14.49 12.84 -10.48
N ASN A 144 -13.93 11.98 -11.31
CA ASN A 144 -14.57 10.81 -11.91
C ASN A 144 -14.09 9.46 -11.37
N ILE A 145 -13.08 9.45 -10.47
CA ILE A 145 -12.50 8.24 -9.89
C ILE A 145 -12.06 8.49 -8.45
N THR A 146 -12.02 7.46 -7.63
CA THR A 146 -11.53 7.51 -6.26
C THR A 146 -10.67 6.28 -5.96
N HIS A 147 -9.76 6.38 -5.01
CA HIS A 147 -8.99 5.23 -4.50
C HIS A 147 -9.91 4.06 -4.14
N LEU A 148 -11.06 4.35 -3.51
CA LEU A 148 -12.03 3.30 -3.18
C LEU A 148 -12.58 2.59 -4.43
N ALA A 149 -12.89 3.32 -5.48
CA ALA A 149 -13.43 2.74 -6.71
C ALA A 149 -12.39 1.86 -7.41
N GLU A 150 -11.13 2.27 -7.41
CA GLU A 150 -10.01 1.49 -7.94
C GLU A 150 -9.75 0.23 -7.13
N ILE A 151 -9.70 0.32 -5.79
CA ILE A 151 -9.59 -0.84 -4.90
C ILE A 151 -10.70 -1.86 -5.17
N GLN A 152 -11.94 -1.39 -5.27
CA GLN A 152 -13.09 -2.25 -5.52
C GLN A 152 -13.02 -2.91 -6.90
N ARG A 153 -12.58 -2.16 -7.93
CA ARG A 153 -12.42 -2.70 -9.27
C ARG A 153 -11.31 -3.73 -9.32
N GLU A 154 -10.16 -3.44 -8.74
CA GLU A 154 -9.03 -4.36 -8.67
C GLU A 154 -9.42 -5.67 -7.97
N GLN A 155 -10.09 -5.59 -6.81
CA GLN A 155 -10.59 -6.78 -6.10
C GLN A 155 -11.58 -7.61 -6.92
N LEU A 156 -12.35 -6.97 -7.81
CA LEU A 156 -13.31 -7.66 -8.67
C LEU A 156 -12.62 -8.39 -9.84
N VAL A 157 -11.61 -7.77 -10.46
CA VAL A 157 -11.03 -8.27 -11.73
C VAL A 157 -9.68 -8.97 -11.55
N ALA A 158 -9.05 -8.87 -10.38
CA ALA A 158 -7.72 -9.38 -10.11
C ALA A 158 -7.68 -10.38 -8.93
N PRO A 159 -7.88 -11.68 -9.18
CA PRO A 159 -7.97 -12.70 -8.13
C PRO A 159 -6.67 -12.90 -7.34
N LYS A 160 -5.54 -12.37 -7.83
CA LYS A 160 -4.23 -12.43 -7.16
C LYS A 160 -3.89 -11.13 -6.42
N SER A 161 -4.79 -10.14 -6.41
CA SER A 161 -4.60 -8.91 -5.65
C SER A 161 -4.76 -9.15 -4.15
N TYR A 162 -3.83 -8.58 -3.38
CA TYR A 162 -3.86 -8.49 -1.92
C TYR A 162 -4.19 -7.06 -1.46
N THR A 163 -4.56 -6.17 -2.38
CA THR A 163 -5.00 -4.81 -2.09
C THR A 163 -6.25 -4.82 -1.23
N ARG A 164 -6.26 -4.00 -0.19
CA ARG A 164 -7.38 -3.91 0.75
C ARG A 164 -7.76 -2.47 1.03
N ARG A 165 -9.03 -2.31 1.35
CA ARG A 165 -9.53 -1.08 1.94
C ARG A 165 -9.02 -0.93 3.37
N SER A 166 -8.74 0.32 3.77
CA SER A 166 -8.46 0.71 5.16
C SER A 166 -9.56 0.24 6.12
N PRO A 167 -9.22 -0.08 7.36
CA PRO A 167 -10.21 -0.23 8.42
C PRO A 167 -11.06 1.04 8.59
N VAL A 168 -12.28 0.88 9.10
CA VAL A 168 -13.19 2.01 9.33
C VAL A 168 -12.54 3.06 10.24
N GLY A 169 -12.56 4.31 9.81
CA GLY A 169 -11.98 5.44 10.55
C GLY A 169 -10.47 5.65 10.32
N VAL A 170 -9.84 4.84 9.48
CA VAL A 170 -8.43 4.96 9.12
C VAL A 170 -8.29 5.55 7.71
N GLY A 171 -7.37 6.51 7.52
CA GLY A 171 -7.02 7.10 6.23
C GLY A 171 -7.61 8.49 5.99
N GLY A 172 -8.77 8.81 6.59
CA GLY A 172 -9.48 10.07 6.31
C GLY A 172 -10.17 10.05 4.95
N GLU A 173 -10.65 11.20 4.51
CA GLU A 173 -11.28 11.37 3.20
C GLU A 173 -10.23 11.14 2.09
N GLY A 174 -10.54 10.26 1.15
CA GLY A 174 -9.68 9.89 0.01
C GLY A 174 -8.47 9.02 0.37
N GLY A 175 -8.35 8.55 1.61
CA GLY A 175 -7.24 7.70 2.05
C GLY A 175 -7.69 6.28 2.37
N GLU A 176 -8.32 5.58 1.42
CA GLU A 176 -8.91 4.28 1.62
C GLU A 176 -7.95 3.09 1.51
N GLY A 177 -6.67 3.30 1.16
CA GLY A 177 -5.69 2.26 0.85
C GLY A 177 -4.65 2.03 1.95
N ASN A 178 -5.03 1.89 3.24
CA ASN A 178 -4.08 1.59 4.32
C ASN A 178 -4.28 0.15 4.82
N TYR A 179 -3.26 -0.70 4.63
CA TYR A 179 -3.31 -2.13 4.98
C TYR A 179 -1.90 -2.73 5.06
N TRP A 180 -1.79 -3.99 5.42
CA TRP A 180 -0.53 -4.73 5.42
C TRP A 180 -0.71 -6.16 4.91
N VAL A 181 0.38 -6.75 4.41
CA VAL A 181 0.41 -8.09 3.81
C VAL A 181 1.50 -8.92 4.47
N PRO A 182 1.17 -10.10 5.05
CA PRO A 182 2.16 -11.00 5.64
C PRO A 182 2.82 -11.88 4.57
N VAL A 183 4.13 -12.08 4.68
CA VAL A 183 4.89 -13.04 3.88
C VAL A 183 5.53 -14.05 4.82
N TYR A 184 5.41 -15.33 4.49
CA TYR A 184 5.84 -16.45 5.32
C TYR A 184 7.05 -17.14 4.71
N LYS A 185 7.89 -17.79 5.52
CA LYS A 185 8.97 -18.63 4.97
C LYS A 185 8.36 -19.82 4.24
N ARG A 186 7.33 -20.46 4.84
CA ARG A 186 6.64 -21.64 4.31
C ARG A 186 5.13 -21.53 4.53
N VAL A 187 4.38 -22.32 3.79
CA VAL A 187 2.92 -22.33 3.83
C VAL A 187 2.35 -22.75 5.19
N GLU A 188 3.03 -23.66 5.89
CA GLU A 188 2.65 -24.17 7.20
C GLU A 188 2.95 -23.22 8.36
N ASP A 189 3.82 -22.21 8.15
CA ASP A 189 4.22 -21.29 9.21
C ASP A 189 3.03 -20.50 9.76
N ALA A 190 2.95 -20.47 11.06
CA ALA A 190 1.91 -19.74 11.77
C ALA A 190 2.19 -18.22 11.86
N LYS A 191 3.47 -17.85 11.83
CA LYS A 191 4.00 -16.50 12.00
C LYS A 191 4.67 -16.06 10.70
N PRO A 192 4.42 -14.84 10.20
CA PRO A 192 5.13 -14.31 9.04
C PRO A 192 6.59 -14.01 9.38
N SER A 193 7.41 -13.91 8.35
CA SER A 193 8.81 -13.50 8.44
C SER A 193 9.04 -12.09 7.90
N LEU A 194 8.11 -11.61 7.04
CA LEU A 194 8.17 -10.27 6.48
C LEU A 194 6.75 -9.69 6.48
N VAL A 195 6.64 -8.40 6.75
CA VAL A 195 5.38 -7.64 6.65
C VAL A 195 5.57 -6.49 5.66
N LEU A 196 4.71 -6.44 4.66
CA LEU A 196 4.65 -5.37 3.68
C LEU A 196 3.54 -4.41 4.11
N TRP A 197 3.88 -3.15 4.38
CA TRP A 197 2.97 -2.11 4.81
C TRP A 197 2.63 -1.15 3.67
N PHE A 198 1.36 -0.87 3.48
CA PHE A 198 0.85 -0.02 2.41
C PHE A 198 0.10 1.15 3.02
N PHE A 199 0.48 2.38 2.62
CA PHE A 199 -0.05 3.61 3.17
C PHE A 199 -0.56 4.54 2.08
N ASP A 200 -1.73 5.11 2.31
CA ASP A 200 -2.37 6.03 1.40
C ASP A 200 -2.04 7.47 1.79
N SER A 201 -1.31 8.16 0.92
CA SER A 201 -0.95 9.57 1.09
C SER A 201 -2.04 10.53 0.65
N ARG A 202 -3.13 10.01 0.09
CA ARG A 202 -4.20 10.83 -0.49
C ARG A 202 -3.70 11.70 -1.64
N GLY A 203 -4.18 12.93 -1.75
CA GLY A 203 -3.86 13.85 -2.85
C GLY A 203 -4.92 13.83 -3.94
N GLY A 204 -4.73 14.64 -4.96
CA GLY A 204 -5.68 14.83 -6.05
C GLY A 204 -6.88 15.67 -5.67
N ASP A 205 -8.01 15.37 -6.27
CA ASP A 205 -9.24 16.13 -6.13
C ASP A 205 -10.41 15.25 -5.64
N SER A 206 -11.32 15.84 -4.87
CA SER A 206 -12.52 15.16 -4.39
C SER A 206 -13.48 14.83 -5.54
N PRO A 207 -14.25 13.72 -5.42
CA PRO A 207 -15.15 13.32 -6.49
C PRO A 207 -16.32 14.27 -6.70
N GLY A 208 -16.79 14.39 -7.95
CA GLY A 208 -18.01 15.10 -8.33
C GLY A 208 -17.78 16.46 -8.97
N LYS A 209 -18.89 17.18 -9.20
CA LYS A 209 -18.87 18.45 -9.95
C LYS A 209 -18.26 19.63 -9.18
N ASP A 210 -18.41 19.61 -7.86
CA ASP A 210 -17.87 20.65 -6.96
C ASP A 210 -16.53 20.20 -6.36
N SER A 211 -15.72 19.53 -7.17
CA SER A 211 -14.41 18.99 -6.81
C SER A 211 -13.49 20.03 -6.21
N LYS A 212 -12.73 19.64 -5.19
CA LYS A 212 -11.78 20.46 -4.47
C LYS A 212 -10.49 19.67 -4.23
N PRO A 213 -9.34 20.36 -4.21
CA PRO A 213 -8.08 19.72 -3.85
C PRO A 213 -8.17 18.99 -2.51
N MET A 214 -7.68 17.78 -2.48
CA MET A 214 -7.60 16.93 -1.30
C MET A 214 -6.26 17.11 -0.61
N GLU A 215 -6.22 16.72 0.67
CA GLU A 215 -5.00 16.75 1.47
C GLU A 215 -3.98 15.73 0.94
N ASP A 216 -2.73 16.13 0.77
CA ASP A 216 -1.63 15.41 0.13
C ASP A 216 -0.65 14.78 1.15
N TRP A 217 -1.15 14.24 2.26
CA TRP A 217 -0.37 13.54 3.28
C TRP A 217 -1.13 12.40 3.91
N VAL A 218 -0.40 11.44 4.50
CA VAL A 218 -0.99 10.34 5.26
C VAL A 218 -1.75 10.87 6.47
N HIS A 219 -3.04 10.52 6.56
CA HIS A 219 -3.91 11.03 7.60
C HIS A 219 -3.45 10.60 9.00
N HIS A 220 -3.61 11.47 10.00
CA HIS A 220 -3.13 11.23 11.36
C HIS A 220 -3.72 9.97 12.05
N SER A 221 -4.90 9.52 11.62
CA SER A 221 -5.49 8.26 12.12
C SER A 221 -4.64 7.04 11.78
N VAL A 222 -3.86 7.10 10.67
CA VAL A 222 -2.98 6.00 10.25
C VAL A 222 -1.86 5.79 11.28
N ALA A 223 -1.33 6.84 11.88
CA ALA A 223 -0.31 6.71 12.92
C ALA A 223 -0.80 5.91 14.14
N LYS A 224 -2.06 6.12 14.57
CA LYS A 224 -2.69 5.36 15.64
C LYS A 224 -2.97 3.91 15.22
N TRP A 225 -3.38 3.73 13.97
CA TRP A 225 -3.61 2.40 13.41
C TRP A 225 -2.31 1.58 13.34
N ILE A 226 -1.18 2.15 12.90
CA ILE A 226 0.14 1.49 12.93
C ILE A 226 0.45 0.99 14.35
N GLN A 227 0.28 1.84 15.36
CA GLN A 227 0.52 1.47 16.75
C GLN A 227 -0.38 0.31 17.19
N SER A 228 -1.68 0.35 16.83
CA SER A 228 -2.65 -0.69 17.16
C SER A 228 -2.32 -2.02 16.49
N GLU A 229 -2.04 -2.02 15.18
CA GLU A 229 -1.67 -3.22 14.43
C GLU A 229 -0.37 -3.84 14.95
N SER A 230 0.65 -3.02 15.20
CA SER A 230 1.93 -3.51 15.74
C SER A 230 1.76 -4.12 17.13
N THR A 231 0.82 -3.62 17.93
CA THR A 231 0.48 -4.21 19.22
C THR A 231 -0.22 -5.55 19.02
N ALA A 232 -1.23 -5.62 18.17
CA ALA A 232 -1.94 -6.86 17.85
C ALA A 232 -1.01 -7.93 17.25
N MET A 233 -0.06 -7.53 16.41
CA MET A 233 0.97 -8.43 15.86
C MET A 233 1.86 -9.00 16.97
N ARG A 234 2.26 -8.17 17.94
CA ARG A 234 3.08 -8.63 19.08
C ARG A 234 2.30 -9.60 19.96
N GLU A 235 1.03 -9.34 20.20
CA GLU A 235 0.15 -10.24 20.95
C GLU A 235 -0.06 -11.58 20.24
N ALA A 236 -0.28 -11.55 18.92
CA ALA A 236 -0.55 -12.74 18.12
C ALA A 236 0.70 -13.57 17.81
N TRP A 237 1.84 -12.93 17.54
CA TRP A 237 3.05 -13.58 17.04
C TRP A 237 4.21 -13.63 18.04
N GLY A 238 4.08 -12.97 19.21
CA GLY A 238 5.14 -12.84 20.20
C GLY A 238 6.24 -11.88 19.74
N SER A 239 7.53 -12.17 20.05
CA SER A 239 8.65 -11.35 19.63
C SER A 239 8.67 -11.17 18.10
N GLN A 240 8.93 -9.92 17.68
CA GLN A 240 9.03 -9.51 16.28
C GLN A 240 10.48 -9.31 15.82
N ASP A 241 11.47 -9.68 16.62
CA ASP A 241 12.91 -9.44 16.36
C ASP A 241 13.40 -10.13 15.07
N SER A 242 12.71 -11.18 14.63
CA SER A 242 12.99 -11.93 13.40
C SER A 242 12.02 -11.65 12.25
N ILE A 243 11.19 -10.62 12.35
CA ILE A 243 10.24 -10.23 11.31
C ILE A 243 10.71 -8.93 10.68
N GLY A 244 11.10 -8.97 9.41
CA GLY A 244 11.43 -7.79 8.64
C GLY A 244 10.19 -7.02 8.22
N SER A 245 10.36 -5.75 7.85
CA SER A 245 9.28 -4.92 7.34
C SER A 245 9.75 -4.05 6.16
N LEU A 246 8.84 -3.81 5.21
CA LEU A 246 8.94 -2.80 4.17
C LEU A 246 7.68 -1.94 4.18
N ALA A 247 7.80 -0.67 3.82
CA ALA A 247 6.69 0.26 3.75
C ALA A 247 6.63 0.95 2.38
N PHE A 248 5.41 1.19 1.91
CA PHE A 248 5.14 1.82 0.62
C PHE A 248 4.16 2.98 0.82
N VAL A 249 4.45 4.12 0.24
CA VAL A 249 3.60 5.31 0.20
C VAL A 249 3.88 6.06 -1.10
N HIS A 250 2.86 6.57 -1.77
CA HIS A 250 3.08 7.22 -3.07
C HIS A 250 3.79 8.58 -2.90
N ILE A 251 3.13 9.58 -2.28
CA ILE A 251 3.73 10.90 -2.06
C ILE A 251 4.75 10.83 -0.91
N PRO A 252 6.04 11.11 -1.17
CA PRO A 252 7.09 10.98 -0.17
C PRO A 252 6.90 11.95 1.02
N PRO A 253 7.30 11.58 2.25
CA PRO A 253 7.31 12.48 3.40
C PRO A 253 8.14 13.74 3.15
N PHE A 254 7.76 14.86 3.75
CA PHE A 254 8.44 16.15 3.58
C PHE A 254 9.95 16.11 3.87
N LEU A 255 10.38 15.27 4.82
CA LEU A 255 11.80 15.15 5.18
C LEU A 255 12.68 14.70 4.01
N VAL A 256 12.12 14.02 3.00
CA VAL A 256 12.84 13.49 1.83
C VAL A 256 13.49 14.62 1.01
N ARG A 257 12.88 15.81 1.00
CA ARG A 257 13.49 17.03 0.40
C ARG A 257 14.85 17.34 1.02
N LYS A 258 14.99 17.13 2.33
CA LYS A 258 16.26 17.33 3.03
C LYS A 258 17.25 16.20 2.73
N LEU A 259 16.80 14.97 2.53
CA LEU A 259 17.65 13.87 2.09
C LEU A 259 18.23 14.18 0.72
N GLN A 260 17.41 14.59 -0.24
CA GLN A 260 17.87 14.98 -1.58
C GLN A 260 18.91 16.11 -1.53
N ALA A 261 18.66 17.15 -0.74
CA ALA A 261 19.57 18.30 -0.62
C ALA A 261 20.95 17.95 -0.04
N ASN A 262 21.09 16.80 0.60
CA ASN A 262 22.33 16.30 1.20
C ASN A 262 22.76 14.94 0.61
N LEU A 263 22.24 14.57 -0.54
CA LEU A 263 22.50 13.29 -1.17
C LEU A 263 23.97 13.15 -1.55
N ASN A 264 24.57 12.03 -1.19
CA ASN A 264 25.88 11.62 -1.70
C ASN A 264 25.68 10.60 -2.83
N GLU A 265 25.77 11.05 -4.07
CA GLU A 265 25.51 10.22 -5.26
C GLU A 265 26.45 9.00 -5.37
N THR A 266 27.62 9.04 -4.75
CA THR A 266 28.53 7.88 -4.71
C THR A 266 28.00 6.77 -3.82
N VAL A 267 27.38 7.12 -2.71
CA VAL A 267 26.78 6.18 -1.74
C VAL A 267 25.36 5.81 -2.15
N SER A 268 24.67 6.76 -2.74
CA SER A 268 23.24 6.69 -3.13
C SER A 268 23.11 6.81 -4.67
N PRO A 269 23.58 5.82 -5.43
CA PRO A 269 23.51 5.89 -6.89
C PRO A 269 22.06 5.85 -7.38
N GLY A 270 21.83 6.39 -8.55
CA GLY A 270 20.55 6.44 -9.21
C GLY A 270 20.24 7.81 -9.76
N LEU A 271 19.18 7.91 -10.53
CA LEU A 271 18.73 9.18 -11.09
C LEU A 271 18.34 10.14 -9.95
N ASN A 272 18.87 11.37 -10.01
CA ASN A 272 18.55 12.49 -9.11
C ASN A 272 18.42 13.75 -9.98
N ALA A 273 17.45 13.73 -10.89
CA ALA A 273 17.29 14.73 -11.93
C ALA A 273 16.02 15.57 -11.80
N ASP A 274 15.20 15.27 -10.79
CA ASP A 274 14.01 16.03 -10.47
C ASP A 274 14.14 16.62 -9.06
N HIS A 275 14.16 17.97 -9.01
CA HIS A 275 14.35 18.68 -7.75
C HIS A 275 13.04 18.70 -6.96
N MET A 276 13.07 18.20 -5.74
CA MET A 276 11.89 18.15 -4.87
C MET A 276 11.48 19.57 -4.41
N GLY A 277 10.53 20.12 -5.13
CA GLY A 277 9.91 21.42 -4.88
C GLY A 277 8.62 21.35 -4.04
N GLU A 278 7.84 22.41 -4.10
CA GLU A 278 6.46 22.41 -3.57
C GLU A 278 5.63 21.45 -4.44
N GLY A 279 4.84 20.59 -3.79
CA GLY A 279 4.05 19.55 -4.48
C GLY A 279 4.75 18.20 -4.61
N SER A 280 6.09 18.12 -4.58
CA SER A 280 6.83 16.85 -4.70
C SER A 280 6.87 16.00 -3.42
N SER A 281 6.27 16.45 -2.33
CA SER A 281 6.27 15.75 -1.05
C SER A 281 5.07 16.12 -0.21
N GLN A 282 4.74 15.29 0.74
CA GLN A 282 3.73 15.60 1.75
C GLN A 282 3.99 16.98 2.38
N ARG A 283 2.91 17.64 2.75
CA ARG A 283 2.98 19.02 3.29
C ARG A 283 3.79 19.09 4.58
N LYS A 284 4.65 20.12 4.69
CA LYS A 284 5.55 20.34 5.82
C LYS A 284 4.85 20.23 7.17
N GLY A 285 5.34 19.28 7.98
CA GLY A 285 4.88 19.04 9.35
C GLY A 285 3.62 18.21 9.47
N LYS A 286 2.91 17.93 8.39
CA LYS A 286 1.74 17.03 8.35
C LYS A 286 2.13 15.57 8.37
N ASP A 287 3.29 15.24 7.81
CA ASP A 287 3.91 13.92 7.77
C ASP A 287 4.48 13.43 9.11
N LYS A 288 4.67 14.32 10.10
CA LYS A 288 5.35 13.99 11.37
C LYS A 288 4.73 12.83 12.13
N ALA A 289 3.39 12.77 12.21
CA ALA A 289 2.71 11.70 12.95
C ALA A 289 2.97 10.36 12.28
N PHE A 290 2.87 10.30 10.96
CA PHE A 290 3.15 9.12 10.15
C PHE A 290 4.60 8.69 10.29
N TRP A 291 5.57 9.58 10.06
CA TRP A 291 7.00 9.28 10.17
C TRP A 291 7.39 8.75 11.56
N ASN A 292 6.86 9.38 12.61
CA ASN A 292 7.12 8.92 13.97
C ASN A 292 6.52 7.53 14.22
N ALA A 293 5.32 7.26 13.71
CA ALA A 293 4.70 5.95 13.87
C ALA A 293 5.48 4.85 13.15
N LEU A 294 5.94 5.09 11.91
CA LEU A 294 6.79 4.17 11.17
C LEU A 294 8.03 3.80 11.99
N THR A 295 8.76 4.82 12.45
CA THR A 295 10.08 4.63 13.09
C THR A 295 10.00 4.19 14.56
N THR A 296 8.81 4.20 15.17
CA THR A 296 8.63 3.82 16.57
C THR A 296 7.93 2.48 16.73
N HIS A 297 6.99 2.16 15.85
CA HIS A 297 6.09 1.03 16.05
C HIS A 297 6.30 -0.12 15.06
N ILE A 298 6.89 0.12 13.89
CA ILE A 298 7.17 -0.94 12.92
C ILE A 298 8.57 -1.47 13.16
N PRO A 299 8.73 -2.70 13.67
CA PRO A 299 10.05 -3.27 13.93
C PRO A 299 10.74 -3.66 12.62
N ASN A 300 12.08 -3.61 12.64
CA ASN A 300 12.95 -4.01 11.53
C ASN A 300 12.48 -3.46 10.17
N LEU A 301 12.06 -2.20 10.15
CA LEU A 301 11.64 -1.51 8.93
C LEU A 301 12.88 -1.12 8.11
N HIS A 302 13.16 -1.88 7.04
CA HIS A 302 14.32 -1.64 6.18
C HIS A 302 14.23 -0.34 5.40
N ALA A 303 13.08 -0.12 4.76
CA ALA A 303 12.90 1.04 3.90
C ALA A 303 11.45 1.48 3.78
N LEU A 304 11.26 2.78 3.53
CA LEU A 304 10.05 3.37 2.99
C LEU A 304 10.27 3.67 1.51
N ILE A 305 9.40 3.16 0.64
CA ILE A 305 9.49 3.33 -0.81
C ILE A 305 8.37 4.26 -1.29
N SER A 306 8.71 5.28 -2.07
CA SER A 306 7.77 6.22 -2.69
C SER A 306 7.90 6.28 -4.20
N GLY A 307 6.83 6.72 -4.87
CA GLY A 307 6.80 7.13 -6.28
C GLY A 307 6.74 8.65 -6.41
N HIS A 308 5.82 9.16 -7.27
CA HIS A 308 5.43 10.56 -7.40
C HIS A 308 6.43 11.46 -8.13
N ASP A 309 7.71 11.34 -7.85
CA ASP A 309 8.78 12.13 -8.47
C ASP A 309 9.47 11.30 -9.56
N HIS A 310 9.08 11.49 -10.82
CA HIS A 310 9.46 10.62 -11.95
C HIS A 310 10.96 10.64 -12.27
N GLY A 311 11.65 11.72 -11.92
CA GLY A 311 13.07 11.93 -12.18
C GLY A 311 14.00 11.49 -11.06
N ASN A 312 13.49 10.75 -10.07
CA ASN A 312 14.26 10.27 -8.92
C ASN A 312 14.19 8.74 -8.79
N GLU A 313 15.32 8.11 -8.42
CA GLU A 313 15.40 6.65 -8.22
C GLU A 313 16.46 6.24 -7.17
N TRP A 314 16.93 7.20 -6.38
CA TRP A 314 17.96 7.00 -5.35
C TRP A 314 17.38 6.47 -4.03
N CYS A 315 18.27 5.95 -3.16
CA CYS A 315 17.97 5.65 -1.76
C CYS A 315 18.89 6.45 -0.85
N ALA A 316 18.42 6.85 0.35
CA ALA A 316 19.24 7.51 1.35
C ALA A 316 18.72 7.22 2.77
N ARG A 317 19.61 7.23 3.76
CA ARG A 317 19.24 7.00 5.17
C ARG A 317 18.92 8.30 5.88
N GLU A 318 17.80 8.35 6.59
CA GLU A 318 17.52 9.40 7.56
C GLU A 318 18.31 9.14 8.85
N ARG A 319 19.29 9.98 9.13
CA ARG A 319 20.32 9.74 10.17
C ARG A 319 19.81 9.73 11.61
N LYS A 320 18.68 10.38 11.91
CA LYS A 320 18.17 10.47 13.28
C LYS A 320 17.44 9.21 13.74
N LYS A 321 16.75 8.56 12.83
CA LYS A 321 15.92 7.39 13.07
C LYS A 321 16.46 6.13 12.39
N GLY A 322 17.43 6.28 11.51
CA GLY A 322 18.06 5.18 10.79
C GLY A 322 17.25 4.59 9.67
N LEU A 323 16.03 5.08 9.40
CA LEU A 323 15.17 4.56 8.34
C LEU A 323 15.70 4.97 6.97
N VAL A 324 15.83 4.00 6.07
CA VAL A 324 16.16 4.25 4.67
C VAL A 324 14.90 4.65 3.91
N PHE A 325 15.03 5.66 3.08
CA PHE A 325 14.05 6.06 2.10
C PHE A 325 14.55 5.71 0.70
N CYS A 326 13.67 5.19 -0.16
CA CYS A 326 13.96 4.93 -1.57
C CYS A 326 12.86 5.50 -2.46
N PHE A 327 13.24 6.09 -3.60
CA PHE A 327 12.29 6.25 -4.70
C PHE A 327 12.13 4.95 -5.47
N ALA A 328 10.92 4.64 -5.91
CA ALA A 328 10.67 3.68 -6.97
C ALA A 328 11.21 4.23 -8.31
N LYS A 329 11.05 3.49 -9.38
CA LYS A 329 11.33 3.99 -10.72
C LYS A 329 10.03 4.27 -11.45
N HIS A 330 9.91 5.42 -12.11
CA HIS A 330 8.83 5.70 -13.04
C HIS A 330 8.74 4.56 -14.08
N SER A 331 7.63 3.85 -14.07
CA SER A 331 7.45 2.61 -14.85
C SER A 331 6.59 2.83 -16.10
N GLY A 332 5.59 3.70 -16.02
CA GLY A 332 4.68 3.99 -17.12
C GLY A 332 5.30 4.92 -18.16
N HIS A 333 4.83 4.84 -19.41
CA HIS A 333 5.17 5.80 -20.45
C HIS A 333 4.25 7.04 -20.44
N GLY A 334 3.19 7.04 -19.59
CA GLY A 334 2.35 8.20 -19.27
C GLY A 334 2.98 9.12 -18.23
N GLY A 335 2.29 10.21 -17.91
CA GLY A 335 2.78 11.22 -16.99
C GLY A 335 3.93 12.07 -17.56
N TYR A 336 4.55 12.84 -16.67
CA TYR A 336 5.65 13.71 -17.09
C TYR A 336 7.00 12.98 -17.10
N GLY A 337 7.89 13.42 -17.97
CA GLY A 337 9.24 12.86 -18.08
C GLY A 337 10.17 13.78 -18.88
N LYS A 338 11.46 13.47 -18.84
CA LYS A 338 12.48 14.18 -19.63
C LYS A 338 13.37 13.18 -20.39
N PRO A 339 13.92 13.57 -21.54
CA PRO A 339 14.90 12.74 -22.24
C PRO A 339 16.03 12.28 -21.31
N GLY A 340 16.34 10.99 -21.35
CA GLY A 340 17.40 10.39 -20.54
C GLY A 340 16.95 9.82 -19.20
N TRP A 341 15.73 10.10 -18.71
CA TRP A 341 15.23 9.46 -17.48
C TRP A 341 14.94 7.98 -17.69
N GLY A 342 14.31 7.62 -18.81
CA GLY A 342 13.92 6.25 -19.14
C GLY A 342 12.91 5.65 -18.17
N PHE A 343 12.40 4.48 -18.51
CA PHE A 343 11.39 3.76 -17.76
C PHE A 343 11.96 2.46 -17.19
N GLY A 344 11.37 1.96 -16.13
CA GLY A 344 11.86 0.74 -15.48
C GLY A 344 11.15 0.44 -14.18
N VAL A 345 11.73 -0.45 -13.37
CA VAL A 345 11.16 -0.92 -12.11
C VAL A 345 12.21 -1.00 -11.03
N ARG A 346 11.85 -0.78 -9.77
CA ARG A 346 12.73 -1.11 -8.65
C ARG A 346 12.52 -2.56 -8.26
N ASN A 347 13.61 -3.28 -8.06
CA ASN A 347 13.61 -4.63 -7.53
C ASN A 347 14.17 -4.62 -6.10
N ILE A 348 13.61 -5.46 -5.25
CA ILE A 348 14.00 -5.66 -3.85
C ILE A 348 14.14 -7.17 -3.64
N LEU A 349 15.25 -7.62 -3.03
CA LEU A 349 15.53 -9.03 -2.86
C LEU A 349 15.99 -9.34 -1.44
N PHE A 350 15.24 -10.19 -0.76
CA PHE A 350 15.67 -10.90 0.46
C PHE A 350 16.29 -12.22 0.08
N GLN A 351 17.32 -12.67 0.83
CA GLN A 351 18.04 -13.91 0.58
C GLN A 351 18.14 -14.76 1.84
N ASN A 352 18.28 -16.07 1.68
CA ASN A 352 18.56 -17.00 2.78
C ASN A 352 17.52 -16.98 3.92
N PHE A 353 16.25 -16.67 3.62
CA PHE A 353 15.20 -16.45 4.62
C PHE A 353 15.53 -15.37 5.66
N ASP A 354 16.58 -14.60 5.44
CA ASP A 354 16.93 -13.46 6.29
C ASP A 354 16.11 -12.25 5.91
N THR A 355 15.26 -11.82 6.82
CA THR A 355 14.35 -10.69 6.63
C THR A 355 14.70 -9.52 7.55
N THR A 356 15.79 -9.59 8.30
CA THR A 356 16.26 -8.54 9.21
C THR A 356 17.68 -8.08 8.93
N GLY A 357 18.41 -8.80 8.08
CA GLY A 357 19.75 -8.46 7.62
C GLY A 357 19.77 -7.64 6.34
N THR A 358 20.71 -7.94 5.47
CA THR A 358 20.92 -7.16 4.23
C THR A 358 19.79 -7.31 3.23
N LEU A 359 19.27 -6.19 2.76
CA LEU A 359 18.32 -6.06 1.68
C LEU A 359 19.02 -5.61 0.41
N LYS A 360 18.92 -6.39 -0.69
CA LYS A 360 19.45 -5.96 -1.99
C LYS A 360 18.39 -5.21 -2.78
N THR A 361 18.76 -4.11 -3.44
CA THR A 361 17.86 -3.37 -4.32
C THR A 361 18.60 -2.84 -5.56
N TRP A 362 17.87 -2.74 -6.66
CA TRP A 362 18.39 -2.18 -7.92
C TRP A 362 17.24 -1.69 -8.80
N ILE A 363 17.58 -0.85 -9.76
CA ILE A 363 16.67 -0.46 -10.84
C ILE A 363 16.94 -1.37 -12.05
N GLN A 364 15.88 -1.97 -12.58
CA GLN A 364 15.88 -2.64 -13.86
C GLN A 364 15.20 -1.73 -14.88
N MET A 365 15.95 -1.27 -15.87
CA MET A 365 15.44 -0.43 -16.95
C MET A 365 14.65 -1.25 -17.96
N GLU A 366 13.79 -0.59 -18.72
CA GLU A 366 13.26 -1.12 -19.98
C GLU A 366 14.41 -1.60 -20.86
N GLY A 367 14.31 -2.80 -21.45
CA GLY A 367 15.41 -3.46 -22.16
C GLY A 367 16.34 -4.30 -21.28
N GLY A 368 16.16 -4.29 -19.95
CA GLY A 368 16.78 -5.25 -19.02
C GLY A 368 18.05 -4.77 -18.32
N ASP A 369 18.59 -3.60 -18.65
CA ASP A 369 19.78 -3.06 -18.00
C ASP A 369 19.54 -2.82 -16.51
N LYS A 370 20.54 -3.16 -15.68
CA LYS A 370 20.52 -2.90 -14.24
C LYS A 370 21.38 -1.71 -13.89
N LYS A 371 20.90 -0.88 -12.95
CA LYS A 371 21.64 0.25 -12.38
C LYS A 371 21.22 0.52 -10.94
N ALA A 372 21.92 1.43 -10.26
CA ALA A 372 21.64 1.82 -8.87
C ALA A 372 21.53 0.61 -7.94
N GLU A 373 22.43 -0.36 -8.07
CA GLU A 373 22.48 -1.54 -7.21
C GLU A 373 23.03 -1.14 -5.84
N LEU A 374 22.31 -1.56 -4.78
CA LEU A 374 22.62 -1.25 -3.39
C LEU A 374 22.36 -2.47 -2.50
N ASP A 375 23.19 -2.60 -1.49
CA ASP A 375 22.93 -3.41 -0.31
C ASP A 375 22.53 -2.47 0.85
N ILE A 376 21.29 -2.60 1.33
CA ILE A 376 20.76 -1.84 2.45
C ILE A 376 20.90 -2.69 3.70
N ASP A 377 21.84 -2.31 4.55
CA ASP A 377 22.11 -2.87 5.88
C ASP A 377 22.51 -1.74 6.84
N ASP A 378 23.00 -2.05 8.02
CA ASP A 378 23.40 -1.05 9.03
C ASP A 378 24.54 -0.14 8.57
N SER A 379 25.34 -0.58 7.58
CA SER A 379 26.49 0.15 7.03
C SER A 379 26.13 1.07 5.86
N PHE A 380 24.91 0.93 5.30
CA PHE A 380 24.47 1.76 4.18
C PHE A 380 24.24 3.20 4.62
N ASP A 381 24.88 4.17 3.96
CA ASP A 381 24.73 5.63 4.15
C ASP A 381 24.71 6.03 5.64
N PRO A 382 25.82 5.81 6.37
CA PRO A 382 25.90 5.94 7.83
C PRO A 382 25.80 7.40 8.33
#